data_d40b3b69f1182e5cad5b5bded7914a4b
#
_entry.id   d40b3b69f1182e5cad5b5bded7914a4b
#
_cell.length_a   1.000
_cell.length_b   1.000
_cell.length_c   1.000
_cell.angle_alpha   90.00
_cell.angle_beta   90.00
_cell.angle_gamma   90.00
#
_symmetry.space_group_name_H-M   'P 1'
#
loop_
_entity.id
_entity.type
_entity.pdbx_description
1 polymer ?
#
loop_
_entity_poly.entity_id
_entity_poly.type
_entity_poly.pdbx_seq_one_letter_code
_entity_poly.pdbx_strand_id
1 'polypeptide(L)'
;PTEIYTLSLHDALPICPWTYLAFTRIHGLCERYKADLEWRPFLVGGVFNTVNPSVYEFREKGVPAKQNYMAKDMRDWSRFYGLKIKMPPTVFPVNSVKALRGALVALEHPGKFLPYSYRVFESYWGEDQDISQDQVLESLVKEVGLDRDEFFEKIKHQAYKDTIRA
;
A
#
# COMPACT_ATOMS: atom_id res chain seq x y z
N PRO A 1 27.46 -13.51 -15.48
CA PRO A 1 26.05 -13.77 -15.31
C PRO A 1 25.54 -12.79 -14.27
N THR A 2 24.72 -11.83 -14.72
CA THR A 2 24.07 -10.88 -13.82
C THR A 2 22.94 -11.66 -13.16
N GLU A 3 23.07 -12.00 -11.89
CA GLU A 3 21.97 -12.57 -11.15
C GLU A 3 20.86 -11.49 -11.08
N ILE A 4 19.75 -11.75 -11.73
CA ILE A 4 18.58 -10.90 -11.69
C ILE A 4 17.85 -11.25 -10.39
N TYR A 5 17.98 -10.39 -9.40
CA TYR A 5 17.19 -10.49 -8.17
C TYR A 5 15.84 -9.82 -8.41
N THR A 6 14.80 -10.62 -8.60
CA THR A 6 13.42 -10.12 -8.63
C THR A 6 12.96 -9.94 -7.19
N LEU A 7 12.84 -8.70 -6.74
CA LEU A 7 12.23 -8.37 -5.46
C LEU A 7 10.73 -8.19 -5.65
N SER A 8 9.96 -9.20 -5.23
CA SER A 8 8.51 -9.05 -5.09
C SER A 8 8.22 -8.35 -3.76
N LEU A 9 7.81 -7.08 -3.80
CA LEU A 9 7.23 -6.43 -2.64
C LEU A 9 5.81 -6.96 -2.44
N HIS A 10 5.74 -8.02 -1.64
CA HIS A 10 4.48 -8.54 -1.14
C HIS A 10 4.06 -7.68 0.03
N ASP A 11 3.20 -6.71 -0.17
CA ASP A 11 2.33 -6.28 0.91
C ASP A 11 1.20 -5.39 0.42
N ALA A 12 0.09 -5.56 1.08
CA ALA A 12 -1.10 -4.78 0.87
C ALA A 12 -0.80 -3.28 0.96
N LEU A 13 -0.54 -2.68 -0.19
CA LEU A 13 -0.78 -1.25 -0.36
C LEU A 13 -2.22 -1.01 0.12
N PRO A 14 -2.56 -0.07 0.80
CA PRO A 14 -2.05 1.00 1.62
C PRO A 14 -2.26 0.81 3.14
N ILE A 15 -2.67 -0.37 3.61
CA ILE A 15 -3.04 -0.60 5.02
C ILE A 15 -1.89 -1.00 5.95
N CYS A 16 -0.68 -1.21 5.42
CA CYS A 16 0.48 -1.53 6.24
C CYS A 16 1.45 -0.33 6.28
N PRO A 17 1.66 0.33 7.43
CA PRO A 17 2.57 1.46 7.52
C PRO A 17 4.04 1.06 7.33
N TRP A 18 4.38 -0.20 7.63
CA TRP A 18 5.72 -0.76 7.36
C TRP A 18 5.98 -0.88 5.86
N THR A 19 4.95 -1.24 5.10
CA THR A 19 5.03 -1.25 3.63
C THR A 19 5.25 0.16 3.09
N TYR A 20 4.63 1.19 3.67
CA TYR A 20 4.88 2.57 3.28
C TYR A 20 6.35 2.97 3.48
N LEU A 21 6.95 2.62 4.64
CA LEU A 21 8.38 2.84 4.87
C LEU A 21 9.25 2.12 3.83
N ALA A 22 8.99 0.84 3.57
CA ALA A 22 9.71 0.04 2.59
C ALA A 22 9.55 0.59 1.16
N PHE A 23 8.32 0.94 0.77
CA PHE A 23 7.98 1.49 -0.55
C PHE A 23 8.80 2.73 -0.89
N THR A 24 9.01 3.64 0.07
CA THR A 24 9.79 4.86 -0.16
C THR A 24 11.29 4.60 -0.36
N ARG A 25 11.80 3.40 -0.09
CA ARG A 25 13.24 3.08 -0.12
C ARG A 25 13.63 2.04 -1.17
N ILE A 26 12.73 1.13 -1.48
CA ILE A 26 13.07 -0.04 -2.29
C ILE A 26 13.55 0.32 -3.68
N HIS A 27 12.98 1.35 -4.31
CA HIS A 27 13.37 1.80 -5.66
C HIS A 27 14.84 2.21 -5.68
N GLY A 28 15.25 3.12 -4.81
CA GLY A 28 16.65 3.56 -4.73
C GLY A 28 17.62 2.42 -4.31
N LEU A 29 17.13 1.45 -3.55
CA LEU A 29 17.91 0.27 -3.21
C LEU A 29 18.14 -0.60 -4.46
N CYS A 30 17.08 -0.87 -5.23
CA CYS A 30 17.18 -1.63 -6.47
C CYS A 30 18.10 -0.95 -7.50
N GLU A 31 17.99 0.36 -7.67
CA GLU A 31 18.90 1.13 -8.53
C GLU A 31 20.36 0.97 -8.10
N ARG A 32 20.64 1.11 -6.80
CA ARG A 32 21.98 0.98 -6.24
C ARG A 32 22.62 -0.39 -6.48
N TYR A 33 21.81 -1.44 -6.37
CA TYR A 33 22.28 -2.83 -6.53
C TYR A 33 22.01 -3.40 -7.93
N LYS A 34 21.50 -2.59 -8.86
CA LYS A 34 21.14 -3.01 -10.24
C LYS A 34 20.22 -4.22 -10.24
N ALA A 35 19.25 -4.22 -9.32
CA ALA A 35 18.23 -5.26 -9.22
C ALA A 35 16.96 -4.83 -9.94
N ASP A 36 16.32 -5.76 -10.64
CA ASP A 36 15.00 -5.51 -11.23
C ASP A 36 13.92 -5.57 -10.17
N LEU A 37 12.98 -4.62 -10.24
CA LEU A 37 11.87 -4.51 -9.29
C LEU A 37 10.56 -4.77 -10.01
N GLU A 38 9.87 -5.84 -9.60
CA GLU A 38 8.54 -6.17 -10.09
C GLU A 38 7.49 -5.82 -9.03
N TRP A 39 6.48 -5.05 -9.42
CA TRP A 39 5.39 -4.64 -8.52
C TRP A 39 4.19 -5.57 -8.68
N ARG A 40 3.75 -6.17 -7.58
CA ARG A 40 2.58 -7.06 -7.55
C ARG A 40 1.62 -6.66 -6.43
N PRO A 41 0.67 -5.74 -6.69
CA PRO A 41 -0.37 -5.41 -5.71
C PRO A 41 -1.24 -6.63 -5.38
N PHE A 42 -1.41 -6.95 -4.09
CA PHE A 42 -2.29 -8.03 -3.66
C PHE A 42 -3.04 -7.71 -2.37
N LEU A 43 -4.14 -8.41 -2.11
CA LEU A 43 -5.00 -8.19 -0.96
C LEU A 43 -4.57 -9.07 0.23
N VAL A 44 -3.77 -8.52 1.14
CA VAL A 44 -3.27 -9.25 2.32
C VAL A 44 -4.38 -9.77 3.25
N GLY A 45 -5.52 -9.07 3.32
CA GLY A 45 -6.67 -9.54 4.12
C GLY A 45 -7.19 -10.90 3.64
N GLY A 46 -7.13 -11.19 2.34
CA GLY A 46 -7.47 -12.52 1.81
C GLY A 46 -6.51 -13.60 2.32
N VAL A 47 -5.21 -13.31 2.36
CA VAL A 47 -4.19 -14.24 2.85
C VAL A 47 -4.34 -14.48 4.36
N PHE A 48 -4.51 -13.43 5.16
CA PHE A 48 -4.65 -13.58 6.61
C PHE A 48 -5.89 -14.38 7.01
N ASN A 49 -7.00 -14.22 6.29
CA ASN A 49 -8.22 -14.98 6.57
C ASN A 49 -8.04 -16.48 6.36
N THR A 50 -7.19 -16.90 5.43
CA THR A 50 -6.99 -18.31 5.07
C THR A 50 -5.78 -18.95 5.75
N VAL A 51 -4.66 -18.21 5.87
CA VAL A 51 -3.37 -18.79 6.25
C VAL A 51 -2.96 -18.41 7.66
N ASN A 52 -3.35 -17.23 8.16
CA ASN A 52 -2.92 -16.76 9.47
C ASN A 52 -4.00 -15.93 10.22
N PRO A 53 -5.10 -16.56 10.65
CA PRO A 53 -6.16 -15.88 11.41
C PRO A 53 -5.69 -15.33 12.77
N SER A 54 -4.57 -15.82 13.32
CA SER A 54 -4.02 -15.35 14.60
C SER A 54 -3.63 -13.87 14.60
N VAL A 55 -3.45 -13.26 13.43
CA VAL A 55 -3.22 -11.80 13.31
C VAL A 55 -4.38 -11.00 13.88
N TYR A 56 -5.60 -11.48 13.73
CA TYR A 56 -6.79 -10.81 14.28
C TYR A 56 -6.88 -10.97 15.80
N GLU A 57 -6.56 -12.16 16.33
CA GLU A 57 -6.51 -12.39 17.78
C GLU A 57 -5.48 -11.48 18.46
N PHE A 58 -4.33 -11.27 17.84
CA PHE A 58 -3.33 -10.34 18.35
C PHE A 58 -3.82 -8.89 18.38
N ARG A 59 -4.66 -8.47 17.43
CA ARG A 59 -5.27 -7.13 17.42
C ARG A 59 -6.27 -6.96 18.55
N GLU A 60 -7.05 -8.01 18.86
CA GLU A 60 -8.08 -8.01 19.92
C GLU A 60 -7.48 -8.19 21.32
N LYS A 61 -6.50 -9.06 21.46
CA LYS A 61 -5.91 -9.46 22.75
C LYS A 61 -4.46 -9.01 22.92
N GLY A 62 -4.08 -7.92 22.28
CA GLY A 62 -2.69 -7.49 22.20
C GLY A 62 -2.02 -7.27 23.54
N VAL A 63 -0.73 -7.62 23.61
CA VAL A 63 0.13 -7.36 24.79
C VAL A 63 0.47 -5.86 24.81
N PRO A 64 0.07 -5.10 25.86
CA PRO A 64 0.25 -3.65 25.92
C PRO A 64 1.71 -3.20 25.69
N ALA A 65 2.68 -3.90 26.27
CA ALA A 65 4.10 -3.59 26.11
C ALA A 65 4.53 -3.70 24.63
N LYS A 66 4.05 -4.71 23.90
CA LYS A 66 4.35 -4.89 22.46
C LYS A 66 3.69 -3.82 21.62
N GLN A 67 2.45 -3.45 21.92
CA GLN A 67 1.73 -2.39 21.22
C GLN A 67 2.42 -1.03 21.42
N ASN A 68 2.84 -0.71 22.64
CA ASN A 68 3.58 0.52 22.95
C ASN A 68 4.93 0.56 22.23
N TYR A 69 5.66 -0.56 22.17
CA TYR A 69 6.90 -0.67 21.43
C TYR A 69 6.68 -0.46 19.93
N MET A 70 5.70 -1.13 19.32
CA MET A 70 5.37 -0.97 17.90
C MET A 70 5.00 0.48 17.56
N ALA A 71 4.23 1.15 18.41
CA ALA A 71 3.87 2.54 18.22
C ALA A 71 5.10 3.48 18.32
N LYS A 72 6.01 3.20 19.24
CA LYS A 72 7.27 3.93 19.36
C LYS A 72 8.16 3.71 18.14
N ASP A 73 8.35 2.46 17.76
CA ASP A 73 9.20 2.05 16.64
C ASP A 73 8.72 2.67 15.33
N MET A 74 7.41 2.66 15.06
CA MET A 74 6.82 3.35 13.91
C MET A 74 7.10 4.86 13.90
N ARG A 75 6.98 5.53 15.06
CA ARG A 75 7.30 6.96 15.15
C ARG A 75 8.77 7.25 14.88
N ASP A 76 9.66 6.40 15.37
CA ASP A 76 11.10 6.58 15.21
C ASP A 76 11.50 6.39 13.74
N TRP A 77 11.00 5.34 13.08
CA TRP A 77 11.23 5.10 11.66
C TRP A 77 10.60 6.18 10.76
N SER A 78 9.38 6.62 11.07
CA SER A 78 8.74 7.69 10.30
C SER A 78 9.54 9.00 10.37
N ARG A 79 10.07 9.36 11.56
CA ARG A 79 10.96 10.52 11.73
C ARG A 79 12.27 10.35 10.97
N PHE A 80 12.89 9.18 11.08
CA PHE A 80 14.14 8.88 10.41
C PHE A 80 14.04 9.01 8.89
N TYR A 81 12.90 8.61 8.32
CA TYR A 81 12.64 8.72 6.89
C TYR A 81 11.94 10.02 6.46
N GLY A 82 11.61 10.91 7.39
CA GLY A 82 10.93 12.17 7.09
C GLY A 82 9.48 12.00 6.62
N LEU A 83 8.82 10.89 6.99
CA LEU A 83 7.45 10.60 6.61
C LEU A 83 6.48 11.03 7.70
N LYS A 84 5.31 11.53 7.29
CA LYS A 84 4.19 11.76 8.20
C LYS A 84 3.35 10.50 8.26
N ILE A 85 3.24 9.89 9.44
CA ILE A 85 2.40 8.71 9.69
C ILE A 85 1.56 8.95 10.92
N LYS A 86 0.25 9.10 10.74
CA LYS A 86 -0.74 9.15 11.82
C LYS A 86 -1.12 7.73 12.22
N MET A 87 -0.86 7.36 13.48
CA MET A 87 -1.13 6.01 13.96
C MET A 87 -1.85 6.03 15.31
N PRO A 88 -3.08 5.49 15.43
CA PRO A 88 -3.90 4.98 14.32
C PRO A 88 -4.50 6.12 13.47
N PRO A 89 -4.80 5.90 12.19
CA PRO A 89 -5.60 6.82 11.41
C PRO A 89 -7.07 6.81 11.87
N THR A 90 -7.84 7.82 11.49
CA THR A 90 -9.24 7.97 11.93
C THR A 90 -10.11 6.81 11.46
N VAL A 91 -9.90 6.34 10.22
CA VAL A 91 -10.59 5.16 9.67
C VAL A 91 -9.61 3.98 9.68
N PHE A 92 -9.74 3.09 10.66
CA PHE A 92 -8.87 1.93 10.78
C PHE A 92 -9.63 0.68 11.26
N PRO A 93 -9.54 -0.46 10.57
CA PRO A 93 -8.90 -0.65 9.26
C PRO A 93 -9.71 -0.03 8.11
N VAL A 94 -9.04 0.51 7.12
CA VAL A 94 -9.70 1.05 5.92
C VAL A 94 -9.94 -0.05 4.88
N ASN A 95 -11.02 0.10 4.10
CA ASN A 95 -11.24 -0.75 2.93
C ASN A 95 -10.38 -0.27 1.74
N SER A 96 -9.24 -0.90 1.54
CA SER A 96 -8.26 -0.53 0.52
C SER A 96 -8.49 -1.18 -0.86
N VAL A 97 -9.55 -1.97 -1.03
CA VAL A 97 -9.76 -2.78 -2.24
C VAL A 97 -9.78 -1.93 -3.52
N LYS A 98 -10.46 -0.78 -3.50
CA LYS A 98 -10.51 0.11 -4.67
C LYS A 98 -9.13 0.71 -4.98
N ALA A 99 -8.41 1.16 -3.95
CA ALA A 99 -7.07 1.71 -4.10
C ALA A 99 -6.08 0.67 -4.64
N LEU A 100 -6.17 -0.59 -4.18
CA LEU A 100 -5.35 -1.69 -4.71
C LEU A 100 -5.62 -2.01 -6.18
N ARG A 101 -6.90 -2.06 -6.57
CA ARG A 101 -7.26 -2.23 -7.99
C ARG A 101 -6.78 -1.05 -8.82
N GLY A 102 -6.86 0.16 -8.26
CA GLY A 102 -6.31 1.35 -8.89
C GLY A 102 -4.80 1.29 -9.11
N ALA A 103 -4.06 0.65 -8.21
CA ALA A 103 -2.63 0.39 -8.39
C ALA A 103 -2.36 -0.53 -9.61
N LEU A 104 -3.21 -1.53 -9.85
CA LEU A 104 -3.13 -2.35 -11.07
C LEU A 104 -3.42 -1.52 -12.33
N VAL A 105 -4.42 -0.64 -12.29
CA VAL A 105 -4.69 0.29 -13.41
C VAL A 105 -3.47 1.18 -13.66
N ALA A 106 -2.87 1.72 -12.59
CA ALA A 106 -1.69 2.57 -12.70
C ALA A 106 -0.46 1.83 -13.27
N LEU A 107 -0.35 0.50 -13.07
CA LEU A 107 0.70 -0.33 -13.68
C LEU A 107 0.60 -0.40 -15.21
N GLU A 108 -0.60 -0.28 -15.77
CA GLU A 108 -0.81 -0.30 -17.22
C GLU A 108 -0.33 1.00 -17.90
N HIS A 109 -0.14 2.07 -17.12
CA HIS A 109 0.28 3.37 -17.61
C HIS A 109 1.74 3.65 -17.23
N PRO A 110 2.66 3.75 -18.20
CA PRO A 110 4.08 3.99 -17.94
C PRO A 110 4.33 5.16 -17.00
N GLY A 111 5.08 4.90 -15.93
CA GLY A 111 5.46 5.92 -14.93
C GLY A 111 4.35 6.35 -13.97
N LYS A 112 3.15 5.74 -13.98
CA LYS A 112 2.03 6.14 -13.12
C LYS A 112 1.92 5.34 -11.82
N PHE A 113 2.43 4.12 -11.77
CA PHE A 113 2.32 3.26 -10.60
C PHE A 113 2.95 3.86 -9.34
N LEU A 114 4.19 4.31 -9.43
CA LEU A 114 4.91 4.86 -8.27
C LEU A 114 4.25 6.15 -7.73
N PRO A 115 3.95 7.17 -8.57
CA PRO A 115 3.25 8.35 -8.10
C PRO A 115 1.89 8.04 -7.49
N TYR A 116 1.09 7.18 -8.12
CA TYR A 116 -0.21 6.80 -7.60
C TYR A 116 -0.11 6.10 -6.25
N SER A 117 0.72 5.08 -6.15
CA SER A 117 0.89 4.31 -4.91
C SER A 117 1.43 5.17 -3.77
N TYR A 118 2.40 6.06 -4.06
CA TYR A 118 2.92 7.02 -3.07
C TYR A 118 1.81 7.93 -2.55
N ARG A 119 1.02 8.53 -3.45
CA ARG A 119 -0.09 9.41 -3.05
C ARG A 119 -1.17 8.69 -2.25
N VAL A 120 -1.46 7.42 -2.57
CA VAL A 120 -2.39 6.60 -1.77
C VAL A 120 -1.86 6.40 -0.34
N PHE A 121 -0.58 6.06 -0.17
CA PHE A 121 0.03 5.94 1.15
C PHE A 121 0.02 7.27 1.91
N GLU A 122 0.44 8.35 1.27
CA GLU A 122 0.52 9.67 1.88
C GLU A 122 -0.86 10.19 2.27
N SER A 123 -1.86 10.03 1.41
CA SER A 123 -3.25 10.42 1.67
C SER A 123 -3.81 9.67 2.90
N TYR A 124 -3.58 8.37 3.00
CA TYR A 124 -4.10 7.59 4.11
C TYR A 124 -3.32 7.82 5.41
N TRP A 125 -2.00 7.63 5.39
CA TRP A 125 -1.16 7.68 6.59
C TRP A 125 -0.76 9.08 7.00
N GLY A 126 -0.50 9.97 6.02
CA GLY A 126 0.01 11.32 6.24
C GLY A 126 -1.07 12.38 6.40
N GLU A 127 -2.14 12.28 5.59
CA GLU A 127 -3.23 13.24 5.52
C GLU A 127 -4.51 12.76 6.23
N ASP A 128 -4.52 11.51 6.72
CA ASP A 128 -5.64 10.91 7.44
C ASP A 128 -6.95 10.83 6.61
N GLN A 129 -6.83 10.64 5.30
CA GLN A 129 -7.97 10.56 4.40
C GLN A 129 -8.51 9.13 4.30
N ASP A 130 -9.83 9.00 4.17
CA ASP A 130 -10.47 7.70 3.92
C ASP A 130 -10.37 7.31 2.44
N ILE A 131 -9.35 6.54 2.08
CA ILE A 131 -9.10 6.05 0.71
C ILE A 131 -10.14 5.02 0.21
N SER A 132 -11.13 4.65 1.00
CA SER A 132 -12.28 3.87 0.53
C SER A 132 -13.30 4.72 -0.24
N GLN A 133 -13.24 6.05 -0.06
CA GLN A 133 -14.15 7.01 -0.67
C GLN A 133 -13.74 7.33 -2.11
N ASP A 134 -14.71 7.27 -3.02
CA ASP A 134 -14.46 7.55 -4.43
C ASP A 134 -13.95 8.98 -4.65
N GLN A 135 -14.40 9.95 -3.88
CA GLN A 135 -13.95 11.34 -3.97
C GLN A 135 -12.45 11.50 -3.66
N VAL A 136 -11.95 10.76 -2.66
CA VAL A 136 -10.52 10.78 -2.32
C VAL A 136 -9.72 10.16 -3.46
N LEU A 137 -10.12 8.98 -3.95
CA LEU A 137 -9.44 8.33 -5.07
C LEU A 137 -9.48 9.16 -6.34
N GLU A 138 -10.60 9.84 -6.62
CA GLU A 138 -10.74 10.74 -7.78
C GLU A 138 -9.71 11.87 -7.74
N SER A 139 -9.50 12.47 -6.56
CA SER A 139 -8.48 13.51 -6.39
C SER A 139 -7.08 12.96 -6.69
N LEU A 140 -6.74 11.80 -6.12
CA LEU A 140 -5.44 11.18 -6.32
C LEU A 140 -5.19 10.79 -7.79
N VAL A 141 -6.20 10.24 -8.46
CA VAL A 141 -6.15 9.88 -9.88
C VAL A 141 -5.86 11.10 -10.74
N LYS A 142 -6.57 12.21 -10.48
CA LYS A 142 -6.37 13.48 -11.18
C LYS A 142 -4.96 14.07 -10.92
N GLU A 143 -4.50 14.06 -9.67
CA GLU A 143 -3.18 14.57 -9.30
C GLU A 143 -2.05 13.85 -10.05
N VAL A 144 -2.16 12.53 -10.22
CA VAL A 144 -1.14 11.75 -10.92
C VAL A 144 -1.34 11.71 -12.45
N GLY A 145 -2.40 12.35 -12.95
CA GLY A 145 -2.69 12.45 -14.38
C GLY A 145 -3.10 11.12 -15.01
N LEU A 146 -3.87 10.32 -14.29
CA LEU A 146 -4.63 9.19 -14.83
C LEU A 146 -6.02 9.67 -15.27
N ASP A 147 -6.60 8.99 -16.28
CA ASP A 147 -7.98 9.26 -16.69
C ASP A 147 -8.96 8.72 -15.63
N ARG A 148 -9.84 9.59 -15.16
CA ARG A 148 -10.82 9.28 -14.10
C ARG A 148 -11.82 8.20 -14.53
N ASP A 149 -12.38 8.36 -15.70
CA ASP A 149 -13.49 7.51 -16.15
C ASP A 149 -12.98 6.11 -16.48
N GLU A 150 -11.83 6.03 -17.16
CA GLU A 150 -11.10 4.77 -17.36
C GLU A 150 -10.77 4.08 -16.03
N PHE A 151 -10.23 4.82 -15.06
CA PHE A 151 -9.86 4.29 -13.75
C PHE A 151 -11.06 3.66 -13.04
N PHE A 152 -12.16 4.41 -12.90
CA PHE A 152 -13.35 3.94 -12.18
C PHE A 152 -14.11 2.84 -12.93
N GLU A 153 -14.00 2.77 -14.23
CA GLU A 153 -14.50 1.66 -15.02
C GLU A 153 -13.67 0.39 -14.78
N LYS A 154 -12.36 0.46 -14.97
CA LYS A 154 -11.45 -0.68 -14.85
C LYS A 154 -11.46 -1.32 -13.46
N ILE A 155 -11.46 -0.55 -12.38
CA ILE A 155 -11.47 -1.13 -11.03
C ILE A 155 -12.74 -1.93 -10.71
N LYS A 156 -13.82 -1.83 -11.51
CA LYS A 156 -15.05 -2.63 -11.38
C LYS A 156 -14.94 -3.99 -12.10
N HIS A 157 -14.04 -4.12 -13.07
CA HIS A 157 -13.92 -5.34 -13.88
C HIS A 157 -13.44 -6.53 -13.04
N GLN A 158 -13.95 -7.71 -13.40
CA GLN A 158 -13.65 -8.94 -12.66
C GLN A 158 -12.16 -9.28 -12.68
N ALA A 159 -11.48 -9.04 -13.79
CA ALA A 159 -10.03 -9.29 -13.91
C ALA A 159 -9.21 -8.63 -12.79
N TYR A 160 -9.45 -7.34 -12.47
CA TYR A 160 -8.75 -6.66 -11.38
C TYR A 160 -9.12 -7.19 -10.00
N LYS A 161 -10.35 -7.72 -9.85
CA LYS A 161 -10.79 -8.36 -8.59
C LYS A 161 -10.07 -9.67 -8.34
N ASP A 162 -9.82 -10.43 -9.39
CA ASP A 162 -9.15 -11.72 -9.30
C ASP A 162 -7.65 -11.55 -9.12
N THR A 163 -7.03 -10.62 -9.87
CA THR A 163 -5.60 -10.36 -9.79
C THR A 163 -5.12 -9.96 -8.38
N ILE A 164 -5.88 -9.17 -7.63
CA ILE A 164 -5.48 -8.81 -6.25
C ILE A 164 -5.70 -9.92 -5.22
N ARG A 165 -6.32 -11.03 -5.60
CA ARG A 165 -6.61 -12.20 -4.74
C ARG A 165 -5.68 -13.38 -5.01
N ALA A 166 -5.02 -13.37 -6.16
CA ALA A 166 -4.06 -14.41 -6.56
C ALA A 166 -2.73 -14.22 -5.86
#